data_9e82bc4123330f09ed9b5d8758ef1daa
#
_entry.id   9e82bc4123330f09ed9b5d8758ef1daa
#
_cell.length_a   1.000
_cell.length_b   1.000
_cell.length_c   1.000
_cell.angle_alpha   90.00
_cell.angle_beta   90.00
_cell.angle_gamma   90.00
#
_symmetry.space_group_name_H-M   'P 1'
#
loop_
_entity.id
_entity.type
_entity.pdbx_description
1 polymer ?
#
loop_
_entity_poly.entity_id
_entity_poly.type
_entity_poly.pdbx_seq_one_letter_code
_entity_poly.pdbx_strand_id
1 'polypeptide(L)'
;VEREWNHALYTYVNDYNACEISCKPHHEQLIADVAILEKRAERLFLLEQWYHERESHPVRSETRAKLLRVLSNEPNQGVADVQLYRRLYYMKSGITHREDRIEKEQLTFNKYQGRWGISSIVHDVPERKPITLGDSISAENSSALNKPLLNRELLYPGIPARSSRYRREDAVAYADRWWDSGNPEFEEFDVNCTNYISQCLFAGGAPINYTGRRESGWWYRGYVGGRELWSFSWAVSHSLQSYLAHARTGLTATLVDSPSELQLGDVIFYDWDGDGRYQHSTIVTGFDAGGMPLVNANTVSSRHRYWDYKDSYAWTTATRYRFFHISDTLGT
;
A
#
# COMPACT_ATOMS: atom_id res chain seq x y z
N VAL A 1 9.12 15.51 -26.23
CA VAL A 1 8.78 15.02 -27.60
C VAL A 1 7.44 14.32 -27.48
N GLU A 2 6.45 14.79 -28.26
CA GLU A 2 5.12 14.18 -28.33
C GLU A 2 5.25 12.84 -29.07
N ARG A 3 4.71 11.75 -28.49
CA ARG A 3 4.72 10.41 -29.08
C ARG A 3 3.36 10.14 -29.70
N GLU A 4 3.31 9.43 -30.81
CA GLU A 4 2.06 9.14 -31.52
C GLU A 4 1.05 8.38 -30.65
N TRP A 5 1.51 7.54 -29.71
CA TRP A 5 0.65 6.78 -28.80
C TRP A 5 0.19 7.57 -27.54
N ASN A 6 0.63 8.82 -27.34
CA ASN A 6 0.19 9.63 -26.19
C ASN A 6 -1.34 9.79 -26.15
N HIS A 7 -1.98 9.89 -27.31
CA HIS A 7 -3.45 9.96 -27.38
C HIS A 7 -4.12 8.69 -26.86
N ALA A 8 -3.57 7.50 -27.16
CA ALA A 8 -4.09 6.24 -26.64
C ALA A 8 -3.95 6.15 -25.10
N LEU A 9 -2.83 6.63 -24.54
CA LEU A 9 -2.67 6.72 -23.09
C LEU A 9 -3.71 7.67 -22.45
N TYR A 10 -3.91 8.84 -23.04
CA TYR A 10 -4.92 9.78 -22.55
C TYR A 10 -6.33 9.19 -22.60
N THR A 11 -6.69 8.52 -23.69
CA THR A 11 -7.99 7.85 -23.84
C THR A 11 -8.14 6.73 -22.81
N TYR A 12 -7.08 5.96 -22.56
CA TYR A 12 -7.06 4.90 -21.54
C TYR A 12 -7.36 5.43 -20.15
N VAL A 13 -6.71 6.53 -19.75
CA VAL A 13 -6.91 7.13 -18.42
C VAL A 13 -8.35 7.65 -18.25
N ASN A 14 -8.91 8.28 -19.29
CA ASN A 14 -10.29 8.76 -19.24
C ASN A 14 -11.31 7.61 -19.20
N ASP A 15 -11.08 6.58 -20.01
CA ASP A 15 -11.89 5.37 -20.03
C ASP A 15 -11.84 4.66 -18.67
N TYR A 16 -10.66 4.60 -18.06
CA TYR A 16 -10.49 4.05 -16.73
C TYR A 16 -11.36 4.76 -15.70
N ASN A 17 -11.34 6.09 -15.66
CA ASN A 17 -12.17 6.88 -14.75
C ASN A 17 -13.67 6.65 -14.96
N ALA A 18 -14.10 6.56 -16.21
CA ALA A 18 -15.50 6.29 -16.56
C ALA A 18 -15.94 4.89 -16.11
N CYS A 19 -15.10 3.87 -16.32
CA CYS A 19 -15.33 2.50 -15.86
C CYS A 19 -15.42 2.38 -14.34
N GLU A 20 -14.55 3.09 -13.60
CA GLU A 20 -14.58 3.09 -12.13
C GLU A 20 -15.90 3.66 -11.57
N ILE A 21 -16.48 4.67 -12.22
CA ILE A 21 -17.74 5.27 -11.79
C ILE A 21 -18.94 4.40 -12.14
N SER A 22 -18.95 3.87 -13.37
CA SER A 22 -20.12 3.12 -13.91
C SER A 22 -20.07 1.64 -13.55
N CYS A 23 -18.91 1.11 -13.13
CA CYS A 23 -18.62 -0.32 -13.00
C CYS A 23 -18.91 -1.11 -14.31
N LYS A 24 -18.80 -0.45 -15.45
CA LYS A 24 -19.07 -1.02 -16.79
C LYS A 24 -17.94 -0.69 -17.76
N PRO A 25 -17.60 -1.60 -18.68
CA PRO A 25 -16.65 -1.28 -19.74
C PRO A 25 -17.19 -0.16 -20.63
N HIS A 26 -16.29 0.76 -20.98
CA HIS A 26 -16.55 1.81 -21.98
C HIS A 26 -15.73 1.55 -23.24
N HIS A 27 -15.12 2.33 -23.90
CA HIS A 27 -14.33 2.27 -25.13
C HIS A 27 -13.57 0.95 -25.42
N GLU A 28 -14.29 -0.13 -25.69
CA GLU A 28 -13.73 -1.45 -26.02
C GLU A 28 -12.75 -1.41 -27.22
N GLN A 29 -12.95 -0.45 -28.15
CA GLN A 29 -12.10 -0.28 -29.33
C GLN A 29 -10.67 0.16 -29.03
N LEU A 30 -10.37 0.65 -27.82
CA LEU A 30 -9.03 1.05 -27.41
C LEU A 30 -8.14 -0.15 -27.11
N ILE A 31 -8.71 -1.23 -26.59
CA ILE A 31 -8.01 -2.45 -26.18
C ILE A 31 -8.21 -3.50 -27.27
N ALA A 32 -7.12 -3.90 -27.90
CA ALA A 32 -7.15 -4.85 -29.03
C ALA A 32 -7.20 -6.32 -28.57
N ASP A 33 -6.83 -6.61 -27.33
CA ASP A 33 -6.75 -7.98 -26.80
C ASP A 33 -8.05 -8.36 -26.07
N VAL A 34 -8.73 -9.37 -26.57
CA VAL A 34 -10.01 -9.88 -26.03
C VAL A 34 -9.83 -10.41 -24.60
N ALA A 35 -8.73 -11.07 -24.28
CA ALA A 35 -8.48 -11.60 -22.95
C ALA A 35 -8.32 -10.49 -21.90
N ILE A 36 -7.77 -9.34 -22.28
CA ILE A 36 -7.70 -8.16 -21.41
C ILE A 36 -9.11 -7.59 -21.18
N LEU A 37 -9.92 -7.51 -22.22
CA LEU A 37 -11.30 -7.03 -22.13
C LEU A 37 -12.15 -7.91 -21.21
N GLU A 38 -12.03 -9.23 -21.32
CA GLU A 38 -12.74 -10.20 -20.48
C GLU A 38 -12.35 -10.04 -19.01
N LYS A 39 -11.05 -10.02 -18.70
CA LYS A 39 -10.55 -9.82 -17.32
C LYS A 39 -10.99 -8.49 -16.75
N ARG A 40 -11.02 -7.44 -17.58
CA ARG A 40 -11.49 -6.13 -17.17
C ARG A 40 -12.99 -6.13 -16.86
N ALA A 41 -13.78 -6.78 -17.68
CA ALA A 41 -15.22 -6.93 -17.46
C ALA A 41 -15.53 -7.72 -16.18
N GLU A 42 -14.83 -8.83 -15.95
CA GLU A 42 -14.94 -9.62 -14.70
C GLU A 42 -14.60 -8.75 -13.48
N ARG A 43 -13.52 -7.98 -13.55
CA ARG A 43 -13.11 -7.09 -12.44
C ARG A 43 -14.18 -6.02 -12.18
N LEU A 44 -14.71 -5.38 -13.21
CA LEU A 44 -15.73 -4.34 -13.05
C LEU A 44 -17.02 -4.91 -12.43
N PHE A 45 -17.39 -6.12 -12.83
CA PHE A 45 -18.53 -6.84 -12.24
C PHE A 45 -18.29 -7.11 -10.72
N LEU A 46 -17.09 -7.57 -10.35
CA LEU A 46 -16.74 -7.79 -8.94
C LEU A 46 -16.73 -6.48 -8.15
N LEU A 47 -16.28 -5.38 -8.75
CA LEU A 47 -16.32 -4.05 -8.12
C LEU A 47 -17.75 -3.56 -7.91
N GLU A 48 -18.66 -3.77 -8.88
CA GLU A 48 -20.08 -3.41 -8.75
C GLU A 48 -20.72 -4.15 -7.57
N GLN A 49 -20.47 -5.46 -7.47
CA GLN A 49 -20.95 -6.27 -6.34
C GLN A 49 -20.38 -5.80 -5.02
N TRP A 50 -19.08 -5.53 -4.97
CA TRP A 50 -18.39 -5.05 -3.78
C TRP A 50 -18.92 -3.70 -3.29
N TYR A 51 -19.20 -2.75 -4.20
CA TYR A 51 -19.84 -1.49 -3.83
C TYR A 51 -21.26 -1.70 -3.32
N HIS A 52 -22.01 -2.60 -3.94
CA HIS A 52 -23.35 -2.94 -3.48
C HIS A 52 -23.36 -3.58 -2.07
N GLU A 53 -22.49 -4.55 -1.81
CA GLU A 53 -22.32 -5.18 -0.49
C GLU A 53 -21.99 -4.15 0.60
N ARG A 54 -21.28 -3.10 0.27
CA ARG A 54 -20.90 -2.00 1.16
C ARG A 54 -21.97 -0.91 1.30
N GLU A 55 -23.08 -1.02 0.59
CA GLU A 55 -24.09 0.04 0.48
C GLU A 55 -23.48 1.39 0.06
N SER A 56 -22.56 1.36 -0.88
CA SER A 56 -21.83 2.51 -1.37
C SER A 56 -21.80 2.54 -2.91
N HIS A 57 -21.52 3.69 -3.48
CA HIS A 57 -21.37 3.81 -4.94
C HIS A 57 -20.32 4.88 -5.29
N PRO A 58 -19.48 4.63 -6.30
CA PRO A 58 -18.53 5.61 -6.78
C PRO A 58 -19.26 6.77 -7.46
N VAL A 59 -18.79 8.00 -7.19
CA VAL A 59 -19.42 9.22 -7.73
C VAL A 59 -18.48 10.05 -8.58
N ARG A 60 -17.16 9.92 -8.35
CA ARG A 60 -16.14 10.65 -9.12
C ARG A 60 -14.81 9.88 -9.08
N SER A 61 -14.14 9.81 -10.22
CA SER A 61 -12.81 9.26 -10.35
C SER A 61 -11.91 10.23 -11.11
N GLU A 62 -10.72 10.47 -10.59
CA GLU A 62 -9.69 11.33 -11.19
C GLU A 62 -8.38 10.56 -11.24
N THR A 63 -7.79 10.44 -12.43
CA THR A 63 -6.50 9.79 -12.61
C THR A 63 -5.53 10.72 -13.31
N ARG A 64 -4.32 10.83 -12.75
CA ARG A 64 -3.17 11.49 -13.38
C ARG A 64 -2.16 10.43 -13.74
N ALA A 65 -1.80 10.35 -15.01
CA ALA A 65 -0.76 9.47 -15.48
C ALA A 65 0.59 10.21 -15.51
N LYS A 66 1.62 9.57 -14.97
CA LYS A 66 3.02 9.99 -15.09
C LYS A 66 3.79 8.91 -15.83
N LEU A 67 4.40 9.28 -16.93
CA LEU A 67 5.32 8.40 -17.64
C LEU A 67 6.61 8.25 -16.82
N LEU A 68 6.92 7.04 -16.39
CA LEU A 68 8.13 6.75 -15.63
C LEU A 68 9.30 6.44 -16.56
N ARG A 69 9.08 5.55 -17.53
CA ARG A 69 10.10 5.08 -18.46
C ARG A 69 9.47 4.65 -19.77
N VAL A 70 10.14 4.91 -20.87
CA VAL A 70 9.83 4.37 -22.19
C VAL A 70 10.82 3.25 -22.47
N LEU A 71 10.31 2.06 -22.65
CA LEU A 71 11.10 0.84 -22.90
C LEU A 71 11.30 0.58 -24.38
N SER A 72 10.27 0.92 -25.20
CA SER A 72 10.32 0.85 -26.66
C SER A 72 9.51 1.98 -27.27
N ASN A 73 9.95 2.53 -28.39
CA ASN A 73 9.24 3.54 -29.18
C ASN A 73 9.53 3.34 -30.66
N GLU A 74 9.02 2.24 -31.18
CA GLU A 74 9.11 1.84 -32.59
C GLU A 74 7.96 2.43 -33.41
N PRO A 75 8.03 2.46 -34.75
CA PRO A 75 7.00 3.05 -35.61
C PRO A 75 5.57 2.50 -35.40
N ASN A 76 5.46 1.24 -34.99
CA ASN A 76 4.18 0.54 -34.80
C ASN A 76 3.99 -0.03 -33.38
N GLN A 77 4.96 0.14 -32.48
CA GLN A 77 4.90 -0.34 -31.11
C GLN A 77 5.54 0.62 -30.15
N GLY A 78 4.86 0.87 -29.03
CA GLY A 78 5.38 1.58 -27.87
C GLY A 78 5.22 0.74 -26.61
N VAL A 79 6.23 0.74 -25.73
CA VAL A 79 6.15 0.11 -24.41
C VAL A 79 6.59 1.11 -23.36
N ALA A 80 5.78 1.31 -22.34
CA ALA A 80 6.05 2.30 -21.32
C ALA A 80 5.59 1.85 -19.93
N ASP A 81 6.41 2.17 -18.92
CA ASP A 81 6.03 2.10 -17.52
C ASP A 81 5.34 3.41 -17.12
N VAL A 82 4.14 3.30 -16.58
CA VAL A 82 3.28 4.42 -16.21
C VAL A 82 2.92 4.33 -14.74
N GLN A 83 2.98 5.45 -14.05
CA GLN A 83 2.43 5.61 -12.71
C GLN A 83 1.08 6.32 -12.81
N LEU A 84 0.07 5.74 -12.19
CA LEU A 84 -1.27 6.27 -12.10
C LEU A 84 -1.52 6.76 -10.68
N TYR A 85 -1.64 8.08 -10.53
CA TYR A 85 -2.13 8.68 -9.30
C TYR A 85 -3.63 8.79 -9.40
N ARG A 86 -4.36 8.03 -8.58
CA ARG A 86 -5.80 7.87 -8.64
C ARG A 86 -6.45 8.44 -7.40
N ARG A 87 -7.53 9.15 -7.60
CA ARG A 87 -8.40 9.69 -6.56
C ARG A 87 -9.82 9.29 -6.85
N LEU A 88 -10.38 8.48 -5.97
CA LEU A 88 -11.74 7.99 -6.07
C LEU A 88 -12.59 8.62 -4.97
N TYR A 89 -13.78 9.06 -5.36
CA TYR A 89 -14.81 9.49 -4.43
C TYR A 89 -15.99 8.54 -4.51
N TYR A 90 -16.42 8.04 -3.39
CA TYR A 90 -17.62 7.21 -3.28
C TYR A 90 -18.53 7.76 -2.19
N MET A 91 -19.84 7.52 -2.37
CA MET A 91 -20.88 7.94 -1.41
C MET A 91 -21.37 6.73 -0.62
N LYS A 92 -21.53 6.91 0.70
CA LYS A 92 -22.16 5.96 1.60
C LYS A 92 -22.98 6.74 2.63
N SER A 93 -24.27 6.38 2.81
CA SER A 93 -25.17 7.02 3.77
C SER A 93 -25.20 8.56 3.66
N GLY A 94 -25.12 9.10 2.44
CA GLY A 94 -25.12 10.55 2.18
C GLY A 94 -23.78 11.26 2.44
N ILE A 95 -22.74 10.54 2.88
CA ILE A 95 -21.38 11.07 3.11
C ILE A 95 -20.47 10.68 1.96
N THR A 96 -19.73 11.65 1.43
CA THR A 96 -18.71 11.41 0.41
C THR A 96 -17.38 11.10 1.05
N HIS A 97 -16.84 9.94 0.73
CA HIS A 97 -15.51 9.50 1.13
C HIS A 97 -14.52 9.67 -0.03
N ARG A 98 -13.27 9.92 0.29
CA ARG A 98 -12.18 10.03 -0.67
C ARG A 98 -11.13 8.98 -0.38
N GLU A 99 -10.68 8.34 -1.44
CA GLU A 99 -9.56 7.41 -1.45
C GLU A 99 -8.52 7.87 -2.46
N ASP A 100 -7.23 7.81 -2.09
CA ASP A 100 -6.11 8.09 -2.99
C ASP A 100 -5.24 6.83 -3.13
N ARG A 101 -4.74 6.55 -4.36
CA ARG A 101 -3.83 5.43 -4.67
C ARG A 101 -2.76 5.84 -5.67
N ILE A 102 -1.62 5.16 -5.59
CA ILE A 102 -0.55 5.23 -6.59
C ILE A 102 -0.27 3.82 -7.09
N GLU A 103 -0.64 3.54 -8.31
CA GLU A 103 -0.45 2.25 -8.97
C GLU A 103 0.57 2.38 -10.10
N LYS A 104 1.23 1.29 -10.47
CA LYS A 104 2.16 1.24 -11.59
C LYS A 104 1.73 0.17 -12.57
N GLU A 105 1.79 0.51 -13.84
CA GLU A 105 1.43 -0.39 -14.95
C GLU A 105 2.49 -0.29 -16.04
N GLN A 106 2.75 -1.40 -16.71
CA GLN A 106 3.44 -1.42 -17.99
C GLN A 106 2.40 -1.57 -19.09
N LEU A 107 2.36 -0.59 -19.98
CA LEU A 107 1.44 -0.55 -21.12
C LEU A 107 2.21 -0.83 -22.41
N THR A 108 1.66 -1.72 -23.26
CA THR A 108 2.12 -1.92 -24.62
C THR A 108 1.08 -1.35 -25.58
N PHE A 109 1.54 -0.44 -26.39
CA PHE A 109 0.74 0.21 -27.44
C PHE A 109 1.14 -0.36 -28.80
N ASN A 110 0.17 -0.71 -29.63
CA ASN A 110 0.38 -1.13 -31.01
C ASN A 110 -0.47 -0.31 -31.98
N LYS A 111 0.07 -0.08 -33.18
CA LYS A 111 -0.62 0.65 -34.25
C LYS A 111 -1.28 -0.35 -35.20
N TYR A 112 -2.62 -0.36 -35.21
CA TYR A 112 -3.44 -1.18 -36.10
C TYR A 112 -4.18 -0.28 -37.07
N GLN A 113 -4.02 -0.50 -38.36
CA GLN A 113 -4.72 0.28 -39.42
C GLN A 113 -4.61 1.81 -39.21
N GLY A 114 -3.41 2.26 -38.80
CA GLY A 114 -3.14 3.69 -38.56
C GLY A 114 -3.61 4.24 -37.20
N ARG A 115 -4.25 3.45 -36.35
CA ARG A 115 -4.70 3.86 -35.00
C ARG A 115 -3.91 3.15 -33.92
N TRP A 116 -3.54 3.90 -32.89
CA TRP A 116 -2.89 3.36 -31.72
C TRP A 116 -3.91 2.81 -30.73
N GLY A 117 -3.71 1.56 -30.30
CA GLY A 117 -4.48 0.88 -29.26
C GLY A 117 -3.56 0.21 -28.24
N ILE A 118 -4.14 -0.28 -27.15
CA ILE A 118 -3.42 -1.02 -26.09
C ILE A 118 -3.55 -2.51 -26.39
N SER A 119 -2.41 -3.20 -26.43
CA SER A 119 -2.33 -4.65 -26.66
C SER A 119 -1.89 -5.43 -25.43
N SER A 120 -1.36 -4.76 -24.39
CA SER A 120 -1.01 -5.40 -23.13
C SER A 120 -1.05 -4.40 -21.99
N ILE A 121 -1.57 -4.88 -20.85
CA ILE A 121 -1.57 -4.17 -19.56
C ILE A 121 -0.99 -5.13 -18.52
N VAL A 122 0.14 -4.77 -17.93
CA VAL A 122 0.76 -5.53 -16.84
C VAL A 122 0.76 -4.67 -15.60
N HIS A 123 -0.01 -5.09 -14.60
CA HIS A 123 -0.06 -4.41 -13.29
C HIS A 123 1.15 -4.81 -12.45
N ASP A 124 1.81 -3.83 -11.83
CA ASP A 124 2.79 -4.12 -10.79
C ASP A 124 2.06 -4.37 -9.46
N VAL A 125 2.19 -5.58 -8.93
CA VAL A 125 1.53 -6.02 -7.70
C VAL A 125 2.59 -6.39 -6.65
N PRO A 126 3.33 -5.40 -6.13
CA PRO A 126 4.43 -5.66 -5.20
C PRO A 126 3.95 -6.22 -3.86
N GLU A 127 2.68 -6.04 -3.50
CA GLU A 127 2.07 -6.60 -2.28
C GLU A 127 2.09 -8.14 -2.24
N ARG A 128 2.25 -8.79 -3.39
CA ARG A 128 2.41 -10.26 -3.51
C ARG A 128 3.85 -10.71 -3.52
N LYS A 129 4.81 -9.79 -3.67
CA LYS A 129 6.22 -10.15 -3.70
C LYS A 129 6.67 -10.55 -2.30
N PRO A 130 7.25 -11.75 -2.11
CA PRO A 130 7.86 -12.09 -0.83
C PRO A 130 9.02 -11.13 -0.59
N ILE A 131 9.14 -10.62 0.63
CA ILE A 131 10.37 -9.94 1.05
C ILE A 131 11.43 -11.04 1.13
N THR A 132 12.29 -11.12 0.14
CA THR A 132 13.48 -11.95 0.19
C THR A 132 14.48 -11.27 1.11
N LEU A 133 14.77 -11.91 2.24
CA LEU A 133 15.68 -11.40 3.28
C LEU A 133 17.11 -11.19 2.79
N GLY A 134 17.40 -11.54 1.52
CA GLY A 134 18.68 -11.36 0.85
C GLY A 134 18.77 -10.11 -0.03
N ASP A 135 17.67 -9.55 -0.49
CA ASP A 135 17.68 -8.48 -1.51
C ASP A 135 17.94 -7.09 -0.92
N SER A 136 17.85 -6.93 0.40
CA SER A 136 18.24 -5.70 1.10
C SER A 136 19.77 -5.52 1.25
N ILE A 137 20.59 -6.34 0.58
CA ILE A 137 22.05 -6.30 0.66
C ILE A 137 22.71 -5.98 -0.69
N SER A 138 21.98 -5.56 -1.70
CA SER A 138 22.63 -4.99 -2.88
C SER A 138 23.18 -3.60 -2.56
N ALA A 139 24.35 -3.61 -1.91
CA ALA A 139 25.16 -2.44 -1.57
C ALA A 139 25.78 -1.75 -2.82
N GLU A 140 25.20 -1.92 -4.00
CA GLU A 140 25.79 -1.41 -5.25
C GLU A 140 25.14 -0.14 -5.79
N ASN A 141 24.06 0.37 -5.21
CA ASN A 141 23.60 1.72 -5.53
C ASN A 141 23.99 2.70 -4.43
N SER A 142 25.28 2.92 -4.34
CA SER A 142 25.92 3.80 -3.39
C SER A 142 25.70 5.27 -3.76
N SER A 143 24.71 5.85 -3.18
CA SER A 143 24.91 7.17 -2.60
C SER A 143 25.11 7.03 -1.09
N ALA A 144 26.03 6.17 -0.69
CA ALA A 144 26.36 5.85 0.70
C ALA A 144 26.80 7.05 1.55
N LEU A 145 26.95 8.21 0.94
CA LEU A 145 27.32 9.48 1.58
C LEU A 145 26.13 10.33 2.02
N ASN A 146 24.90 9.98 1.63
CA ASN A 146 23.70 10.77 1.92
C ASN A 146 22.57 9.99 2.60
N LYS A 147 22.81 8.78 3.12
CA LYS A 147 21.80 8.12 3.95
C LYS A 147 21.73 8.83 5.29
N PRO A 148 20.56 9.29 5.71
CA PRO A 148 20.42 9.96 7.00
C PRO A 148 20.80 9.00 8.12
N LEU A 149 21.68 9.47 8.99
CA LEU A 149 21.84 8.85 10.30
C LEU A 149 20.53 9.06 11.05
N LEU A 150 19.89 7.99 11.49
CA LEU A 150 18.72 8.13 12.34
C LEU A 150 19.09 8.99 13.53
N ASN A 151 18.36 10.09 13.72
CA ASN A 151 18.58 10.94 14.88
C ASN A 151 18.36 10.08 16.13
N ARG A 152 19.36 10.00 17.00
CA ARG A 152 19.27 9.29 18.27
C ARG A 152 18.07 9.72 19.10
N GLU A 153 17.61 10.96 18.95
CA GLU A 153 16.41 11.49 19.60
C GLU A 153 15.12 10.89 19.04
N LEU A 154 15.10 10.40 17.78
CA LEU A 154 13.98 9.64 17.25
C LEU A 154 13.95 8.19 17.74
N LEU A 155 15.16 7.60 17.98
CA LEU A 155 15.27 6.26 18.56
C LEU A 155 15.14 6.28 20.07
N TYR A 156 15.55 7.37 20.67
CA TYR A 156 15.56 7.62 22.11
C TYR A 156 15.04 9.04 22.37
N PRO A 157 13.77 9.37 22.02
CA PRO A 157 13.20 10.64 22.40
C PRO A 157 13.44 10.76 23.91
N GLY A 158 14.05 11.85 24.34
CA GLY A 158 14.49 12.11 25.73
C GLY A 158 13.45 11.61 26.73
N ILE A 159 13.63 10.43 27.22
CA ILE A 159 12.65 9.53 27.77
C ILE A 159 12.11 10.08 29.07
N PRO A 160 10.84 10.17 29.23
CA PRO A 160 10.25 9.61 30.42
C PRO A 160 9.91 8.15 30.13
N ALA A 161 10.83 7.27 30.43
CA ALA A 161 10.55 5.87 30.54
C ALA A 161 9.53 5.69 31.67
N ARG A 162 8.27 5.63 31.35
CA ARG A 162 7.20 5.04 32.19
C ARG A 162 5.88 5.15 31.48
N SER A 163 5.29 3.99 31.13
CA SER A 163 3.98 3.78 30.55
C SER A 163 3.59 4.85 29.52
N SER A 164 4.11 4.69 28.34
CA SER A 164 3.69 5.55 27.25
C SER A 164 2.29 5.11 26.82
N ARG A 165 1.38 6.02 26.89
CA ARG A 165 0.09 5.86 26.21
C ARG A 165 0.34 5.85 24.72
N TYR A 166 -0.23 4.89 23.99
CA TYR A 166 -0.23 4.88 22.54
C TYR A 166 -1.04 6.09 22.03
N ARG A 167 -0.39 6.99 21.33
CA ARG A 167 -1.00 8.20 20.76
C ARG A 167 -1.48 7.90 19.35
N ARG A 168 -2.73 7.47 19.25
CA ARG A 168 -3.36 7.01 18.02
C ARG A 168 -3.38 8.10 16.93
N GLU A 169 -3.66 9.34 17.33
CA GLU A 169 -3.69 10.49 16.43
C GLU A 169 -2.31 10.80 15.84
N ASP A 170 -1.23 10.63 16.61
CA ASP A 170 0.14 10.83 16.11
C ASP A 170 0.52 9.75 15.09
N ALA A 171 0.11 8.50 15.32
CA ALA A 171 0.30 7.40 14.38
C ALA A 171 -0.45 7.66 13.06
N VAL A 172 -1.70 8.12 13.14
CA VAL A 172 -2.51 8.48 11.96
C VAL A 172 -1.93 9.70 11.24
N ALA A 173 -1.53 10.74 11.96
CA ALA A 173 -0.92 11.92 11.35
C ALA A 173 0.39 11.58 10.62
N TYR A 174 1.18 10.67 11.18
CA TYR A 174 2.37 10.14 10.51
C TYR A 174 2.00 9.36 9.25
N ALA A 175 1.01 8.47 9.35
CA ALA A 175 0.52 7.70 8.22
C ALA A 175 0.01 8.60 7.09
N ASP A 176 -0.79 9.61 7.41
CA ASP A 176 -1.32 10.56 6.43
C ASP A 176 -0.24 11.44 5.78
N ARG A 177 0.86 11.68 6.49
CA ARG A 177 1.97 12.45 5.95
C ARG A 177 2.82 11.66 4.96
N TRP A 178 3.04 10.37 5.20
CA TRP A 178 4.04 9.56 4.50
C TRP A 178 3.46 8.41 3.64
N TRP A 179 2.17 8.45 3.34
CA TRP A 179 1.52 7.38 2.58
C TRP A 179 1.99 7.26 1.13
N ASP A 180 2.40 8.36 0.50
CA ASP A 180 2.79 8.46 -0.92
C ASP A 180 4.30 8.65 -1.14
N SER A 181 5.06 8.71 -0.06
CA SER A 181 6.50 8.95 -0.09
C SER A 181 7.20 8.26 1.09
N GLY A 182 8.49 7.99 0.94
CA GLY A 182 9.33 7.53 2.04
C GLY A 182 9.74 8.66 2.98
N ASN A 183 9.78 8.41 4.28
CA ASN A 183 10.43 9.31 5.22
C ASN A 183 11.96 9.11 5.12
N PRO A 184 12.74 10.16 4.77
CA PRO A 184 14.18 10.04 4.55
C PRO A 184 14.99 9.63 5.79
N GLU A 185 14.39 9.67 6.98
CA GLU A 185 15.00 9.21 8.23
C GLU A 185 15.09 7.67 8.32
N PHE A 186 14.39 6.93 7.45
CA PHE A 186 14.32 5.47 7.46
C PHE A 186 14.74 4.88 6.13
N GLU A 187 15.20 3.62 6.15
CA GLU A 187 15.41 2.85 4.92
C GLU A 187 14.09 2.73 4.15
N GLU A 188 14.15 2.85 2.83
CA GLU A 188 13.03 2.58 1.94
C GLU A 188 13.25 1.24 1.25
N PHE A 189 12.27 0.35 1.36
CA PHE A 189 12.30 -0.98 0.76
C PHE A 189 11.40 -1.05 -0.47
N ASP A 190 11.70 -1.93 -1.42
CA ASP A 190 10.84 -2.19 -2.57
C ASP A 190 9.43 -2.64 -2.15
N VAL A 191 9.34 -3.44 -1.07
CA VAL A 191 8.10 -3.80 -0.38
C VAL A 191 8.13 -3.13 0.99
N ASN A 192 7.49 -1.97 1.11
CA ASN A 192 7.71 -1.05 2.23
C ASN A 192 6.56 -1.00 3.25
N CYS A 193 5.48 -1.78 3.05
CA CYS A 193 4.26 -1.69 3.88
C CYS A 193 4.55 -1.81 5.37
N THR A 194 5.29 -2.84 5.79
CA THR A 194 5.53 -3.11 7.22
C THR A 194 6.52 -2.11 7.84
N ASN A 195 7.56 -1.72 7.11
CA ASN A 195 8.46 -0.65 7.54
C ASN A 195 7.69 0.66 7.79
N TYR A 196 6.79 1.01 6.88
CA TYR A 196 5.91 2.17 7.03
C TYR A 196 4.98 2.03 8.25
N ILE A 197 4.34 0.86 8.46
CA ILE A 197 3.49 0.60 9.63
C ILE A 197 4.30 0.73 10.92
N SER A 198 5.50 0.15 10.97
CA SER A 198 6.39 0.26 12.12
C SER A 198 6.75 1.71 12.44
N GLN A 199 6.99 2.53 11.42
CA GLN A 199 7.22 3.97 11.60
C GLN A 199 5.98 4.68 12.16
N CYS A 200 4.77 4.34 11.71
CA CYS A 200 3.52 4.89 12.25
C CYS A 200 3.34 4.52 13.74
N LEU A 201 3.55 3.25 14.08
CA LEU A 201 3.48 2.78 15.48
C LEU A 201 4.51 3.47 16.35
N PHE A 202 5.72 3.66 15.84
CA PHE A 202 6.80 4.38 16.54
C PHE A 202 6.45 5.86 16.76
N ALA A 203 5.90 6.53 15.73
CA ALA A 203 5.41 7.91 15.85
C ALA A 203 4.28 8.02 16.88
N GLY A 204 3.42 7.02 16.99
CA GLY A 204 2.41 6.88 18.04
C GLY A 204 2.96 6.63 19.44
N GLY A 205 4.29 6.46 19.59
CA GLY A 205 4.96 6.31 20.88
C GLY A 205 5.21 4.85 21.30
N ALA A 206 5.09 3.90 20.37
CA ALA A 206 5.45 2.52 20.66
C ALA A 206 6.94 2.40 20.98
N PRO A 207 7.32 1.80 22.12
CA PRO A 207 8.70 1.70 22.55
C PRO A 207 9.47 0.66 21.72
N ILE A 208 10.69 1.00 21.34
CA ILE A 208 11.60 0.08 20.68
C ILE A 208 11.99 -1.06 21.63
N ASN A 209 11.81 -2.30 21.17
CA ASN A 209 12.29 -3.49 21.86
C ASN A 209 13.57 -4.00 21.17
N TYR A 210 14.71 -3.39 21.53
CA TYR A 210 16.00 -3.71 20.95
C TYR A 210 16.65 -4.93 21.59
N THR A 211 16.87 -5.97 20.80
CA THR A 211 17.50 -7.22 21.25
C THR A 211 18.89 -7.46 20.64
N GLY A 212 19.29 -6.66 19.66
CA GLY A 212 20.53 -6.85 18.91
C GLY A 212 20.48 -8.00 17.89
N ARG A 213 19.36 -8.72 17.80
CA ARG A 213 19.14 -9.83 16.84
C ARG A 213 17.99 -9.49 15.92
N ARG A 214 18.15 -9.68 14.62
CA ARG A 214 17.11 -9.39 13.62
C ARG A 214 15.85 -10.25 13.79
N GLU A 215 16.00 -11.46 14.31
CA GLU A 215 14.94 -12.45 14.49
C GLU A 215 14.07 -12.18 15.72
N SER A 216 14.43 -11.21 16.57
CA SER A 216 13.71 -10.95 17.82
C SER A 216 13.58 -9.47 18.13
N GLY A 217 12.58 -9.14 18.96
CA GLY A 217 12.23 -7.78 19.30
C GLY A 217 11.51 -7.07 18.15
N TRP A 218 11.26 -5.78 18.33
CA TRP A 218 10.72 -4.86 17.33
C TRP A 218 11.53 -3.56 17.41
N TRP A 219 12.43 -3.35 16.44
CA TRP A 219 13.40 -2.27 16.52
C TRP A 219 13.98 -1.87 15.17
N TYR A 220 14.37 -0.61 15.09
CA TYR A 220 15.13 -0.01 14.02
C TYR A 220 16.25 0.82 14.64
N ARG A 221 17.47 0.70 14.16
CA ARG A 221 18.65 1.36 14.72
C ARG A 221 19.30 2.35 13.76
N GLY A 222 18.90 2.38 12.51
CA GLY A 222 19.52 3.19 11.48
C GLY A 222 20.85 2.64 11.01
N TYR A 223 21.66 3.52 10.42
CA TYR A 223 22.91 3.13 9.76
C TYR A 223 24.05 3.01 10.76
N VAL A 224 24.55 1.79 10.96
CA VAL A 224 25.65 1.49 11.90
C VAL A 224 26.66 0.55 11.23
N GLY A 225 27.94 0.94 11.22
CA GLY A 225 29.01 0.09 10.68
C GLY A 225 28.86 -0.24 9.20
N GLY A 226 28.34 0.67 8.39
CA GLY A 226 28.17 0.48 6.97
C GLY A 226 26.87 -0.25 6.57
N ARG A 227 25.96 -0.52 7.52
CA ARG A 227 24.70 -1.24 7.28
C ARG A 227 23.55 -0.58 7.99
N GLU A 228 22.37 -0.63 7.35
CA GLU A 228 21.10 -0.31 7.99
C GLU A 228 20.67 -1.50 8.87
N LEU A 229 20.38 -1.23 10.16
CA LEU A 229 20.05 -2.26 11.14
C LEU A 229 18.61 -2.16 11.64
N TRP A 230 17.87 -3.24 11.44
CA TRP A 230 16.46 -3.39 11.82
C TRP A 230 16.11 -4.86 12.10
N SER A 231 15.06 -5.10 12.88
CA SER A 231 14.52 -6.44 13.13
C SER A 231 13.55 -6.87 12.02
N PHE A 232 13.37 -8.18 11.80
CA PHE A 232 12.40 -8.67 10.82
C PHE A 232 10.97 -8.24 11.16
N SER A 233 10.63 -8.12 12.43
CA SER A 233 9.33 -7.58 12.86
C SER A 233 9.14 -6.10 12.55
N TRP A 234 10.21 -5.34 12.27
CA TRP A 234 10.11 -3.96 11.81
C TRP A 234 9.73 -3.87 10.33
N ALA A 235 10.23 -4.75 9.48
CA ALA A 235 10.16 -4.59 8.03
C ALA A 235 9.37 -5.70 7.29
N VAL A 236 9.08 -6.85 7.94
CA VAL A 236 8.45 -8.03 7.31
C VAL A 236 7.08 -8.28 7.92
N SER A 237 6.03 -8.29 7.08
CA SER A 237 4.63 -8.37 7.50
C SER A 237 4.34 -9.59 8.40
N HIS A 238 4.72 -10.79 7.96
CA HIS A 238 4.52 -12.00 8.75
C HIS A 238 5.26 -11.95 10.10
N SER A 239 6.46 -11.35 10.14
CA SER A 239 7.24 -11.22 11.38
C SER A 239 6.63 -10.21 12.36
N LEU A 240 6.09 -9.09 11.85
CA LEU A 240 5.37 -8.12 12.70
C LEU A 240 4.08 -8.74 13.24
N GLN A 241 3.32 -9.42 12.39
CA GLN A 241 2.11 -10.15 12.80
C GLN A 241 2.42 -11.15 13.93
N SER A 242 3.48 -11.96 13.75
CA SER A 242 3.91 -12.92 14.77
C SER A 242 4.38 -12.22 16.05
N TYR A 243 5.12 -11.12 15.95
CA TYR A 243 5.53 -10.34 17.09
C TYR A 243 4.34 -9.82 17.90
N LEU A 244 3.35 -9.18 17.25
CA LEU A 244 2.17 -8.63 17.91
C LEU A 244 1.31 -9.73 18.58
N ALA A 245 1.24 -10.91 18.00
CA ALA A 245 0.51 -12.03 18.57
C ALA A 245 1.12 -12.56 19.87
N HIS A 246 2.43 -12.37 20.11
CA HIS A 246 3.16 -12.95 21.23
C HIS A 246 3.78 -11.93 22.21
N ALA A 247 3.86 -10.66 21.83
CA ALA A 247 4.43 -9.61 22.67
C ALA A 247 3.64 -9.47 23.98
N ARG A 248 4.36 -9.38 25.10
CA ARG A 248 3.80 -9.23 26.46
C ARG A 248 4.18 -7.88 27.11
N THR A 249 5.17 -7.21 26.55
CA THR A 249 5.68 -5.92 27.03
C THR A 249 6.02 -5.05 25.81
N GLY A 250 6.13 -3.77 26.02
CA GLY A 250 6.43 -2.80 24.97
C GLY A 250 5.24 -2.60 24.04
N LEU A 251 5.45 -2.76 22.74
CA LEU A 251 4.37 -2.75 21.73
C LEU A 251 3.57 -4.04 21.83
N THR A 252 2.42 -3.95 22.48
CA THR A 252 1.48 -5.06 22.66
C THR A 252 0.19 -4.81 21.89
N ALA A 253 -0.50 -5.90 21.53
CA ALA A 253 -1.77 -5.85 20.82
C ALA A 253 -2.67 -7.04 21.20
N THR A 254 -3.95 -6.88 20.96
CA THR A 254 -4.95 -7.94 21.08
C THR A 254 -5.47 -8.29 19.70
N LEU A 255 -5.54 -9.58 19.40
CA LEU A 255 -6.23 -10.05 18.21
C LEU A 255 -7.74 -9.90 18.42
N VAL A 256 -8.42 -9.26 17.47
CA VAL A 256 -9.88 -9.08 17.46
C VAL A 256 -10.48 -9.82 16.26
N ASP A 257 -11.76 -10.18 16.36
CA ASP A 257 -12.40 -11.07 15.39
C ASP A 257 -13.03 -10.30 14.22
N SER A 258 -13.36 -9.02 14.44
CA SER A 258 -14.05 -8.19 13.46
C SER A 258 -13.30 -6.89 13.16
N PRO A 259 -13.28 -6.42 11.90
CA PRO A 259 -12.76 -5.10 11.57
C PRO A 259 -13.51 -3.96 12.27
N SER A 260 -14.76 -4.15 12.66
CA SER A 260 -15.55 -3.15 13.41
C SER A 260 -15.07 -2.90 14.83
N GLU A 261 -14.20 -3.77 15.38
CA GLU A 261 -13.60 -3.61 16.70
C GLU A 261 -12.31 -2.78 16.68
N LEU A 262 -11.81 -2.49 15.47
CA LEU A 262 -10.59 -1.72 15.30
C LEU A 262 -10.79 -0.23 15.60
N GLN A 263 -9.71 0.40 16.02
CA GLN A 263 -9.64 1.83 16.29
C GLN A 263 -8.56 2.49 15.41
N LEU A 264 -8.49 3.81 15.40
CA LEU A 264 -7.41 4.56 14.75
C LEU A 264 -6.04 4.06 15.21
N GLY A 265 -5.11 3.86 14.28
CA GLY A 265 -3.77 3.38 14.58
C GLY A 265 -3.65 1.87 14.77
N ASP A 266 -4.72 1.11 14.66
CA ASP A 266 -4.69 -0.35 14.67
C ASP A 266 -4.19 -0.92 13.34
N VAL A 267 -3.80 -2.19 13.32
CA VAL A 267 -3.11 -2.80 12.18
C VAL A 267 -3.89 -3.99 11.63
N ILE A 268 -3.97 -4.08 10.31
CA ILE A 268 -4.54 -5.21 9.59
C ILE A 268 -3.44 -5.91 8.80
N PHE A 269 -3.41 -7.24 8.86
CA PHE A 269 -2.52 -8.08 8.07
C PHE A 269 -3.31 -8.91 7.07
N TYR A 270 -2.72 -9.09 5.88
CA TYR A 270 -3.33 -9.77 4.74
C TYR A 270 -2.47 -10.96 4.32
N ASP A 271 -3.11 -12.12 4.24
CA ASP A 271 -2.60 -13.34 3.66
C ASP A 271 -3.39 -13.57 2.36
N TRP A 272 -2.79 -13.24 1.22
CA TRP A 272 -3.48 -13.25 -0.07
C TRP A 272 -3.82 -14.64 -0.59
N ASP A 273 -3.06 -15.64 -0.17
CA ASP A 273 -3.13 -16.99 -0.69
C ASP A 273 -3.77 -17.97 0.30
N GLY A 274 -4.03 -17.54 1.55
CA GLY A 274 -4.63 -18.34 2.61
C GLY A 274 -3.70 -19.43 3.16
N ASP A 275 -2.39 -19.27 2.95
CA ASP A 275 -1.36 -20.24 3.35
C ASP A 275 -0.80 -20.03 4.76
N GLY A 276 -1.28 -18.99 5.46
CA GLY A 276 -0.85 -18.62 6.80
C GLY A 276 0.34 -17.66 6.80
N ARG A 277 0.81 -17.20 5.65
CA ARG A 277 1.86 -16.18 5.51
C ARG A 277 1.24 -14.84 5.18
N TYR A 278 1.50 -13.84 6.00
CA TYR A 278 0.97 -12.49 5.82
C TYR A 278 1.94 -11.66 4.99
N GLN A 279 1.56 -11.33 3.75
CA GLN A 279 2.42 -10.61 2.82
C GLN A 279 2.27 -9.10 2.93
N HIS A 280 1.13 -8.60 3.39
CA HIS A 280 0.82 -7.17 3.43
C HIS A 280 0.32 -6.72 4.80
N SER A 281 0.52 -5.45 5.11
CA SER A 281 0.03 -4.82 6.33
C SER A 281 -0.42 -3.37 6.07
N THR A 282 -1.46 -2.96 6.80
CA THR A 282 -2.02 -1.61 6.73
C THR A 282 -2.31 -1.06 8.12
N ILE A 283 -2.47 0.26 8.22
CA ILE A 283 -2.86 0.95 9.46
C ILE A 283 -4.21 1.64 9.29
N VAL A 284 -5.07 1.53 10.30
CA VAL A 284 -6.38 2.20 10.33
C VAL A 284 -6.16 3.70 10.53
N THR A 285 -6.67 4.50 9.59
CA THR A 285 -6.52 5.97 9.59
C THR A 285 -7.85 6.72 9.58
N GLY A 286 -8.96 6.01 9.44
CA GLY A 286 -10.29 6.58 9.44
C GLY A 286 -11.37 5.50 9.42
N PHE A 287 -12.62 5.94 9.33
CA PHE A 287 -13.78 5.08 9.21
C PHE A 287 -14.73 5.63 8.15
N ASP A 288 -15.42 4.73 7.46
CA ASP A 288 -16.50 5.13 6.56
C ASP A 288 -17.78 5.47 7.35
N ALA A 289 -18.82 5.94 6.65
CA ALA A 289 -20.10 6.29 7.25
C ALA A 289 -20.83 5.11 7.91
N GLY A 290 -20.40 3.88 7.65
CA GLY A 290 -20.89 2.67 8.31
C GLY A 290 -20.02 2.21 9.48
N GLY A 291 -18.99 2.97 9.85
CA GLY A 291 -18.05 2.63 10.93
C GLY A 291 -17.01 1.58 10.55
N MET A 292 -16.86 1.27 9.25
CA MET A 292 -15.86 0.30 8.80
C MET A 292 -14.52 1.00 8.53
N PRO A 293 -13.38 0.34 8.87
CA PRO A 293 -12.06 0.95 8.77
C PRO A 293 -11.69 1.40 7.36
N LEU A 294 -11.04 2.57 7.30
CA LEU A 294 -10.29 3.06 6.15
C LEU A 294 -8.81 3.03 6.52
N VAL A 295 -7.97 2.54 5.62
CA VAL A 295 -6.57 2.25 5.92
C VAL A 295 -5.59 2.93 4.98
N ASN A 296 -4.37 3.15 5.48
CA ASN A 296 -3.24 3.59 4.67
C ASN A 296 -2.20 2.48 4.54
N ALA A 297 -1.48 2.48 3.42
CA ALA A 297 -0.35 1.60 3.13
C ALA A 297 0.67 2.29 2.21
N ASN A 298 1.90 1.76 2.16
CA ASN A 298 3.02 2.33 1.39
C ASN A 298 3.77 1.30 0.52
N THR A 299 3.11 0.25 0.01
CA THR A 299 3.68 -0.65 -1.02
C THR A 299 3.03 -0.42 -2.37
N VAL A 300 1.72 -0.58 -2.48
CA VAL A 300 0.88 0.17 -3.41
C VAL A 300 0.33 1.30 -2.58
N SER A 301 0.99 2.46 -2.68
CA SER A 301 0.68 3.60 -1.82
C SER A 301 -0.80 3.93 -1.87
N SER A 302 -1.47 3.84 -0.73
CA SER A 302 -2.90 4.11 -0.63
C SER A 302 -3.24 4.86 0.66
N ARG A 303 -4.25 5.72 0.56
CA ARG A 303 -4.76 6.54 1.66
C ARG A 303 -6.26 6.41 1.74
N HIS A 304 -6.76 6.15 2.94
CA HIS A 304 -8.17 5.99 3.25
C HIS A 304 -8.87 4.94 2.36
N ARG A 305 -8.12 3.90 1.96
CA ARG A 305 -8.66 2.77 1.22
C ARG A 305 -9.51 1.90 2.14
N TYR A 306 -10.57 1.30 1.58
CA TYR A 306 -11.40 0.40 2.36
C TYR A 306 -10.63 -0.84 2.78
N TRP A 307 -10.80 -1.27 4.00
CA TRP A 307 -9.96 -2.24 4.70
C TRP A 307 -9.83 -3.61 4.05
N ASP A 308 -10.86 -4.11 3.34
CA ASP A 308 -10.88 -5.50 2.85
C ASP A 308 -10.05 -5.72 1.58
N TYR A 309 -9.67 -4.64 0.87
CA TYR A 309 -8.83 -4.70 -0.33
C TYR A 309 -9.37 -5.57 -1.47
N LYS A 310 -10.68 -5.88 -1.51
CA LYS A 310 -11.27 -6.67 -2.60
C LYS A 310 -11.09 -6.02 -3.98
N ASP A 311 -10.80 -4.75 -4.00
CA ASP A 311 -10.46 -3.98 -5.20
C ASP A 311 -8.98 -4.08 -5.61
N SER A 312 -8.11 -4.71 -4.81
CA SER A 312 -6.69 -4.92 -5.14
C SER A 312 -6.49 -6.04 -6.15
N TYR A 313 -5.48 -5.87 -7.02
CA TYR A 313 -4.97 -6.97 -7.86
C TYR A 313 -4.26 -8.07 -7.05
N ALA A 314 -3.91 -7.81 -5.79
CA ALA A 314 -3.36 -8.82 -4.89
C ALA A 314 -4.43 -9.73 -4.28
N TRP A 315 -5.66 -9.24 -4.14
CA TRP A 315 -6.74 -9.97 -3.50
C TRP A 315 -7.17 -11.23 -4.26
N THR A 316 -7.50 -12.29 -3.51
CA THR A 316 -8.11 -13.53 -4.01
C THR A 316 -9.23 -14.00 -3.09
N THR A 317 -10.04 -14.93 -3.53
CA THR A 317 -11.08 -15.57 -2.70
C THR A 317 -10.51 -16.38 -1.53
N ALA A 318 -9.22 -16.71 -1.54
CA ALA A 318 -8.51 -17.36 -0.44
C ALA A 318 -7.96 -16.39 0.60
N THR A 319 -8.05 -15.07 0.33
CA THR A 319 -7.49 -14.03 1.20
C THR A 319 -8.03 -14.13 2.63
N ARG A 320 -7.11 -14.09 3.59
CA ARG A 320 -7.41 -14.08 5.03
C ARG A 320 -6.85 -12.83 5.67
N TYR A 321 -7.52 -12.41 6.75
CA TYR A 321 -7.17 -11.19 7.48
C TYR A 321 -6.85 -11.52 8.92
N ARG A 322 -5.98 -10.69 9.55
CA ARG A 322 -5.85 -10.62 11.00
C ARG A 322 -5.92 -9.17 11.45
N PHE A 323 -6.71 -8.93 12.46
CA PHE A 323 -7.01 -7.62 13.02
C PHE A 323 -6.34 -7.49 14.38
N PHE A 324 -5.44 -6.51 14.52
CA PHE A 324 -4.76 -6.28 15.79
C PHE A 324 -5.12 -4.91 16.35
N HIS A 325 -5.77 -4.93 17.51
CA HIS A 325 -6.00 -3.74 18.31
C HIS A 325 -4.76 -3.45 19.16
N ILE A 326 -4.08 -2.36 18.88
CA ILE A 326 -2.88 -1.92 19.60
C ILE A 326 -3.28 -1.43 21.00
N SER A 327 -2.60 -1.92 22.03
CA SER A 327 -2.90 -1.57 23.42
C SER A 327 -2.72 -0.07 23.69
N ASP A 328 -3.69 0.56 24.34
CA ASP A 328 -3.62 2.00 24.66
C ASP A 328 -2.53 2.32 25.66
N THR A 329 -2.19 1.36 26.53
CA THR A 329 -1.08 1.44 27.48
C THR A 329 0.03 0.50 27.02
N LEU A 330 1.14 1.07 26.61
CA LEU A 330 2.32 0.34 26.22
C LEU A 330 3.20 0.13 27.45
N GLY A 331 3.25 -1.12 27.92
CA GLY A 331 4.01 -1.48 29.13
C GLY A 331 5.53 -1.37 28.91
N THR A 332 6.24 -1.02 29.96
CA THR A 332 7.71 -1.08 30.04
C THR A 332 8.20 -2.51 30.26
#